data_ce100e1b0406faa10ceae3bbf582853d
#
_entry.id   ce100e1b0406faa10ceae3bbf582853d
#
_cell.length_a   1.000
_cell.length_b   1.000
_cell.length_c   1.000
_cell.angle_alpha   90.00
_cell.angle_beta   90.00
_cell.angle_gamma   90.00
#
_symmetry.space_group_name_H-M   'P 1'
#
loop_
_entity.id
_entity.type
_entity.pdbx_description
1 polymer ?
#
loop_
_entity_poly.entity_id
_entity_poly.type
_entity_poly.pdbx_seq_one_letter_code
_entity_poly.pdbx_strand_id
1 'polypeptide(L)' 'MLVLTRKLGEEIVIGGSIVIKVVAVQGDRVRIGIEAPRSIPVDRLEVHQRRAEFQIVEPQLQNA' A
#
# COMPACT_ATOMS: atom_id res chain seq x y z
N MET A 1 -7.47 5.37 15.79
CA MET A 1 -6.78 4.53 14.82
C MET A 1 -5.52 3.94 15.42
N LEU A 2 -5.06 2.85 14.87
CA LEU A 2 -3.82 2.23 15.33
C LEU A 2 -2.65 2.90 14.65
N VAL A 3 -1.66 3.30 15.43
CA VAL A 3 -0.47 3.95 14.92
C VAL A 3 0.74 3.13 15.34
N LEU A 4 1.59 2.84 14.38
CA LEU A 4 2.75 1.98 14.59
C LEU A 4 4.02 2.68 14.13
N THR A 5 5.13 2.31 14.75
CA THR A 5 6.45 2.74 14.31
C THR A 5 7.21 1.51 13.82
N ARG A 6 7.74 1.60 12.61
CA ARG A 6 8.53 0.52 12.04
C ARG A 6 9.86 1.03 11.53
N LYS A 7 10.88 0.21 11.65
CA LYS A 7 12.21 0.51 11.15
C LYS A 7 12.39 -0.13 9.78
N LEU A 8 13.45 0.27 9.11
CA LEU A 8 13.81 -0.29 7.82
C LEU A 8 13.87 -1.81 7.91
N GLY A 9 13.20 -2.48 6.98
CA GLY A 9 13.18 -3.93 6.93
C GLY A 9 12.13 -4.59 7.77
N GLU A 10 11.44 -3.84 8.62
CA GLU A 10 10.40 -4.41 9.46
C GLU A 10 9.07 -4.44 8.75
N GLU A 11 8.21 -5.34 9.18
CA GLU A 11 6.95 -5.61 8.49
C GLU A 11 5.76 -5.44 9.40
N ILE A 12 4.61 -5.23 8.77
CA ILE A 12 3.31 -5.22 9.43
C ILE A 12 2.44 -6.23 8.70
N VAL A 13 1.76 -7.07 9.45
CA VAL A 13 0.86 -8.07 8.86
C VAL A 13 -0.58 -7.68 9.17
N ILE A 14 -1.40 -7.62 8.14
CA ILE A 14 -2.80 -7.26 8.27
C ILE A 14 -3.64 -8.44 7.81
N GLY A 15 -4.47 -8.96 8.71
CA GLY A 15 -5.39 -10.04 8.37
C GLY A 15 -4.72 -11.32 7.95
N GLY A 16 -3.43 -11.48 8.23
CA GLY A 16 -2.71 -12.69 7.91
C GLY A 16 -2.29 -12.82 6.46
N SER A 17 -2.80 -11.98 5.58
CA SER A 17 -2.52 -12.13 4.14
C SER A 17 -1.90 -10.88 3.51
N ILE A 18 -1.98 -9.75 4.17
CA ILE A 18 -1.42 -8.51 3.65
C ILE A 18 -0.18 -8.19 4.46
N VAL A 19 0.93 -8.01 3.77
CA VAL A 19 2.20 -7.69 4.43
C VAL A 19 2.68 -6.34 3.92
N ILE A 20 3.01 -5.47 4.85
CA ILE A 20 3.55 -4.16 4.54
C ILE A 20 4.97 -4.12 5.07
N LYS A 21 5.89 -3.73 4.23
CA LYS A 21 7.30 -3.71 4.60
C LYS A 21 7.91 -2.35 4.30
N VAL A 22 8.75 -1.88 5.22
CA VAL A 22 9.49 -0.64 4.99
C VAL A 22 10.72 -1.00 4.17
N VAL A 23 10.75 -0.58 2.93
CA VAL A 23 11.80 -0.95 1.98
C VAL A 23 12.96 0.02 2.02
N ALA A 24 12.67 1.30 2.16
CA ALA A 24 13.71 2.32 2.19
C ALA A 24 13.20 3.55 2.91
N VAL A 25 14.11 4.28 3.50
CA VAL A 25 13.80 5.55 4.17
C VAL A 25 14.82 6.57 3.69
N GLN A 26 14.34 7.68 3.15
CA GLN A 26 15.21 8.74 2.68
C GLN A 26 14.62 10.07 3.12
N GLY A 27 15.27 10.70 4.10
CA GLY A 27 14.77 11.96 4.60
C GLY A 27 13.35 11.84 5.12
N ASP A 28 12.45 12.60 4.53
CA ASP A 28 11.04 12.56 4.91
C ASP A 28 10.22 11.61 4.04
N ARG A 29 10.87 10.79 3.22
CA ARG A 29 10.18 9.86 2.33
C ARG A 29 10.41 8.43 2.78
N VAL A 30 9.35 7.65 2.73
CA VAL A 30 9.41 6.25 3.11
C VAL A 30 8.88 5.43 1.94
N ARG A 31 9.66 4.44 1.53
CA ARG A 31 9.22 3.53 0.48
C ARG A 31 8.66 2.29 1.15
N ILE A 32 7.46 1.94 0.74
CA ILE A 32 6.72 0.85 1.36
C ILE A 32 6.41 -0.19 0.30
N GLY A 33 6.75 -1.45 0.61
CA GLY A 33 6.36 -2.57 -0.23
C GLY A 33 5.13 -3.21 0.36
N ILE A 34 4.19 -3.58 -0.48
CA ILE A 34 2.95 -4.18 -0.05
C ILE A 34 2.71 -5.47 -0.81
N GLU A 35 2.51 -6.56 -0.08
CA GLU A 35 2.10 -7.83 -0.65
C GLU A 35 0.68 -8.09 -0.23
N ALA A 36 -0.18 -8.35 -1.21
CA ALA A 36 -1.59 -8.62 -0.95
C ALA A 36 -2.10 -9.62 -1.97
N PRO A 37 -3.18 -10.35 -1.64
CA PRO A 37 -3.81 -11.22 -2.62
C PRO A 37 -4.34 -10.40 -3.79
N ARG A 38 -4.43 -11.03 -4.94
CA ARG A 38 -4.88 -10.33 -6.14
C ARG A 38 -6.30 -9.83 -6.00
N SER A 39 -7.08 -10.44 -5.16
CA SER A 39 -8.46 -10.03 -4.95
C SER A 39 -8.57 -8.72 -4.19
N ILE A 40 -7.48 -8.25 -3.60
CA ILE A 40 -7.49 -7.02 -2.83
C ILE A 40 -6.69 -5.97 -3.58
N PRO A 41 -7.38 -4.94 -4.12
CA PRO A 41 -6.65 -3.88 -4.83
C PRO A 41 -5.86 -3.04 -3.85
N VAL A 42 -4.67 -2.64 -4.26
CA VAL A 42 -3.80 -1.81 -3.45
C VAL A 42 -3.58 -0.52 -4.22
N ASP A 43 -4.12 0.57 -3.70
CA ASP A 43 -4.05 1.87 -4.36
C ASP A 43 -3.53 2.92 -3.41
N ARG A 44 -2.76 3.85 -3.94
CA ARG A 44 -2.55 5.09 -3.21
C ARG A 44 -3.87 5.86 -3.19
N LEU A 45 -4.01 6.72 -2.20
CA LEU A 45 -5.27 7.41 -2.02
C LEU A 45 -5.70 8.16 -3.26
N GLU A 46 -4.79 8.88 -3.89
CA GLU A 46 -5.15 9.67 -5.06
C GLU A 46 -5.58 8.79 -6.22
N VAL A 47 -5.02 7.60 -6.34
CA VAL A 47 -5.43 6.68 -7.39
C VAL A 47 -6.79 6.09 -7.07
N HIS A 48 -7.03 5.75 -5.82
CA HIS A 48 -8.31 5.21 -5.41
C HIS A 48 -9.44 6.21 -5.63
N GLN A 49 -9.20 7.46 -5.29
CA GLN A 49 -10.20 8.51 -5.50
C GLN A 49 -10.51 8.69 -6.98
N ARG A 50 -9.49 8.59 -7.82
CA ARG A 50 -9.68 8.73 -9.25
C ARG A 50 -10.56 7.61 -9.79
N ARG A 51 -10.32 6.39 -9.32
CA ARG A 51 -11.15 5.26 -9.73
C ARG A 51 -12.59 5.45 -9.35
N ALA A 52 -12.82 5.86 -8.12
CA ALA A 52 -14.18 6.07 -7.64
C ALA A 52 -14.87 7.14 -8.44
N GLU A 53 -14.13 8.20 -8.77
CA GLU A 53 -14.71 9.34 -9.46
C GLU A 53 -15.16 8.97 -10.84
N PHE A 54 -14.35 8.20 -11.56
CA PHE A 54 -14.67 7.84 -12.94
C PHE A 54 -15.38 6.52 -13.04
N GLN A 55 -15.47 5.79 -11.95
CA GLN A 55 -16.08 4.47 -11.94
C GLN A 55 -15.44 3.56 -12.96
N ILE A 56 -14.16 3.74 -13.14
CA ILE A 56 -13.42 2.90 -14.05
C ILE A 56 -13.20 1.56 -13.40
N VAL A 57 -13.64 0.53 -14.09
CA VAL A 57 -13.53 -0.82 -13.57
C VAL A 57 -12.23 -1.47 -13.98
N GLU A 58 -11.63 -0.97 -14.99
CA GLU A 58 -10.44 -1.54 -15.53
C GLU A 58 -9.36 -1.61 -14.47
N PRO A 59 -8.78 -2.77 -14.25
CA PRO A 59 -7.74 -2.89 -13.23
C PRO A 59 -6.52 -2.09 -13.62
N GLN A 60 -6.06 -1.31 -12.69
CA GLN A 60 -4.88 -0.51 -12.90
C GLN A 60 -3.68 -1.19 -12.30
N LEU A 61 -2.57 -1.09 -12.98
CA LEU A 61 -1.33 -1.58 -12.42
C LEU A 61 -0.96 -0.72 -11.23
N GLN A 62 -0.55 -1.37 -10.19
CA GLN A 62 -0.14 -0.67 -8.99
C GLN A 62 1.27 -0.18 -9.19
N ASN A 63 1.41 1.09 -9.26
CA ASN A 63 2.73 1.68 -9.40
C ASN A 63 3.12 2.24 -8.07
N ALA A 64 4.04 1.58 -7.49
CA ALA A 64 4.50 2.00 -6.17
C ALA A 64 5.22 3.32 -6.23
#